data_f71f09a7a26c87ca70dfa47e2cc1db33
#
_entry.id   f71f09a7a26c87ca70dfa47e2cc1db33
#
_cell.length_a   1.000
_cell.length_b   1.000
_cell.length_c   1.000
_cell.angle_alpha   90.00
_cell.angle_beta   90.00
_cell.angle_gamma   90.00
#
_symmetry.space_group_name_H-M   'P 1'
#
loop_
_entity.id
_entity.type
_entity.pdbx_description
1 polymer ?
#
loop_
_entity_poly.entity_id
_entity_poly.type
_entity_poly.pdbx_seq_one_letter_code
_entity_poly.pdbx_strand_id
1 'polypeptide(L)'
;ARHPNVEVRMFNPFRFRRLSMLARLPELLGDRDRLNRRMHNKLWIVDNVMAITGGRNLADAYFDVASGSGFGDLDVLVAGPAVGEISRSFDRYWNSEWAVPIAALVKKGGSAKEADRALTEMAARAEQFSQGDYARTLREAKFGSLVRSGKLSLHPATTTFLYDLPGDWNAGVNEKTGAIFPVLRQIVESAQNEVLVVSPYLVPSDRSLGLICNLVQRGVRVRILTNSLASTDVPVVHAGYARYRPGLLACGVELHEMRPPAKGSTRPRSGFSSGASLHAKAVVVDRKSIVLGSMNLDPRSRNLNTEVALKIESAEVGRELGSLFEESMSLDQSFSLVLDKPGDPSAAVQWESLEDGVLVRYTDEPLASLWRRIFAAILGAFTPEDLL
;
A
#
# COMPACT_ATOMS: atom_id res chain seq x y z
N ALA A 1 -0.06 3.14 -27.94
CA ALA A 1 0.93 4.12 -28.44
C ALA A 1 0.61 4.66 -29.85
N ARG A 2 -0.45 4.17 -30.54
CA ARG A 2 -0.87 4.71 -31.86
C ARG A 2 -2.15 5.51 -31.81
N HIS A 3 -2.88 5.45 -30.69
CA HIS A 3 -4.07 6.28 -30.54
C HIS A 3 -3.65 7.73 -30.32
N PRO A 4 -4.17 8.71 -31.10
CA PRO A 4 -3.69 10.09 -31.06
C PRO A 4 -3.89 10.76 -29.69
N ASN A 5 -4.85 10.26 -28.91
CA ASN A 5 -5.19 10.81 -27.60
C ASN A 5 -4.59 10.01 -26.43
N VAL A 6 -3.64 9.09 -26.71
CA VAL A 6 -3.02 8.27 -25.66
C VAL A 6 -1.51 8.37 -25.75
N GLU A 7 -0.90 8.94 -24.73
CA GLU A 7 0.55 8.96 -24.55
C GLU A 7 0.94 8.10 -23.35
N VAL A 8 2.00 7.32 -23.51
CA VAL A 8 2.53 6.42 -22.46
C VAL A 8 4.02 6.68 -22.30
N ARG A 9 4.46 6.89 -21.09
CA ARG A 9 5.87 6.96 -20.71
C ARG A 9 6.19 5.89 -19.67
N MET A 10 7.39 5.36 -19.72
CA MET A 10 7.91 4.41 -18.75
C MET A 10 8.95 5.09 -17.89
N PHE A 11 8.77 5.03 -16.58
CA PHE A 11 9.71 5.61 -15.63
C PHE A 11 10.87 4.66 -15.39
N ASN A 12 12.10 5.18 -15.43
CA ASN A 12 13.35 4.47 -15.13
C ASN A 12 13.47 3.11 -15.84
N PRO A 13 13.35 3.04 -17.18
CA PRO A 13 13.45 1.78 -17.91
C PRO A 13 14.89 1.27 -17.96
N PHE A 14 15.07 -0.03 -18.26
CA PHE A 14 16.36 -0.56 -18.66
C PHE A 14 16.87 0.15 -19.90
N ARG A 15 18.13 0.56 -19.91
CA ARG A 15 18.80 1.22 -21.06
C ARG A 15 18.94 0.24 -22.22
N PHE A 16 19.32 -1.01 -21.94
CA PHE A 16 19.53 -2.08 -22.92
C PHE A 16 18.31 -2.98 -23.13
N ARG A 17 17.13 -2.41 -23.26
CA ARG A 17 15.89 -3.17 -23.47
C ARG A 17 15.83 -4.06 -24.70
N ARG A 18 16.67 -3.77 -25.68
CA ARG A 18 16.69 -4.45 -26.99
C ARG A 18 17.44 -5.77 -26.96
N LEU A 19 18.07 -6.12 -25.86
CA LEU A 19 18.90 -7.29 -25.71
C LEU A 19 18.17 -8.40 -24.95
N SER A 20 18.62 -9.65 -25.13
CA SER A 20 18.14 -10.80 -24.36
C SER A 20 18.33 -10.56 -22.85
N MET A 21 17.68 -11.34 -22.01
CA MET A 21 17.85 -11.22 -20.54
C MET A 21 19.32 -11.34 -20.13
N LEU A 22 20.09 -12.22 -20.77
CA LEU A 22 21.52 -12.39 -20.52
C LEU A 22 22.34 -11.12 -20.87
N ALA A 23 21.95 -10.41 -21.92
CA ALA A 23 22.63 -9.17 -22.33
C ALA A 23 22.28 -7.94 -21.45
N ARG A 24 21.33 -8.07 -20.52
CA ARG A 24 21.05 -7.09 -19.48
C ARG A 24 21.84 -7.30 -18.19
N LEU A 25 22.52 -8.45 -18.06
CA LEU A 25 23.38 -8.75 -16.91
C LEU A 25 24.41 -7.64 -16.59
N PRO A 26 25.14 -7.06 -17.56
CA PRO A 26 26.09 -5.96 -17.28
C PRO A 26 25.38 -4.73 -16.70
N GLU A 27 24.18 -4.38 -17.15
CA GLU A 27 23.40 -3.27 -16.59
C GLU A 27 22.89 -3.60 -15.19
N LEU A 28 22.43 -4.84 -14.96
CA LEU A 28 22.00 -5.32 -13.64
C LEU A 28 23.14 -5.30 -12.62
N LEU A 29 24.37 -5.57 -13.05
CA LEU A 29 25.55 -5.58 -12.15
C LEU A 29 26.16 -4.19 -11.99
N GLY A 30 26.21 -3.38 -13.04
CA GLY A 30 26.89 -2.08 -13.05
C GLY A 30 26.00 -0.89 -12.67
N ASP A 31 24.67 -1.00 -12.76
CA ASP A 31 23.69 0.08 -12.51
C ASP A 31 22.58 -0.39 -11.54
N ARG A 32 22.97 -1.27 -10.62
CA ARG A 32 22.05 -1.95 -9.69
C ARG A 32 21.27 -0.96 -8.85
N ASP A 33 21.91 0.09 -8.36
CA ASP A 33 21.29 1.08 -7.49
C ASP A 33 20.17 1.83 -8.23
N ARG A 34 20.42 2.25 -9.46
CA ARG A 34 19.39 2.87 -10.31
C ARG A 34 18.26 1.89 -10.59
N LEU A 35 18.59 0.66 -11.00
CA LEU A 35 17.58 -0.33 -11.39
C LEU A 35 16.72 -0.82 -10.22
N ASN A 36 17.18 -0.68 -8.99
CA ASN A 36 16.41 -1.02 -7.81
C ASN A 36 15.38 0.06 -7.43
N ARG A 37 15.48 1.26 -7.99
CA ARG A 37 14.60 2.40 -7.71
C ARG A 37 13.34 2.35 -8.57
N ARG A 38 12.16 2.56 -7.96
CA ARG A 38 10.86 2.46 -8.62
C ARG A 38 10.00 3.67 -8.30
N MET A 39 9.22 4.10 -9.28
CA MET A 39 8.10 4.99 -9.05
C MET A 39 6.95 4.15 -8.49
N HIS A 40 6.57 4.44 -7.25
CA HIS A 40 5.46 3.76 -6.58
C HIS A 40 4.23 4.67 -6.42
N ASN A 41 4.28 5.85 -7.03
CA ASN A 41 3.21 6.84 -7.02
C ASN A 41 1.95 6.32 -7.71
N LYS A 42 0.79 6.58 -7.12
CA LYS A 42 -0.52 6.19 -7.64
C LYS A 42 -1.42 7.39 -7.66
N LEU A 43 -1.66 7.91 -8.87
CA LEU A 43 -2.47 9.10 -9.10
C LEU A 43 -3.40 8.87 -10.28
N TRP A 44 -4.66 9.25 -10.12
CA TRP A 44 -5.64 9.35 -11.18
C TRP A 44 -6.19 10.78 -11.16
N ILE A 45 -5.91 11.56 -12.19
CA ILE A 45 -6.25 12.99 -12.26
C ILE A 45 -7.19 13.21 -13.44
N VAL A 46 -8.30 13.88 -13.19
CA VAL A 46 -9.32 14.15 -14.19
C VAL A 46 -9.49 15.66 -14.33
N ASP A 47 -9.16 16.18 -15.54
CA ASP A 47 -9.34 17.57 -15.96
C ASP A 47 -8.76 18.63 -15.00
N ASN A 48 -7.80 18.25 -14.16
CA ASN A 48 -7.26 19.08 -13.08
C ASN A 48 -8.32 19.59 -12.07
N VAL A 49 -9.46 18.92 -11.99
CA VAL A 49 -10.59 19.26 -11.11
C VAL A 49 -10.72 18.27 -9.98
N MET A 50 -10.46 16.99 -10.27
CA MET A 50 -10.56 15.90 -9.31
C MET A 50 -9.33 15.00 -9.42
N ALA A 51 -8.95 14.39 -8.30
CA ALA A 51 -7.89 13.39 -8.25
C ALA A 51 -8.25 12.24 -7.30
N ILE A 52 -7.74 11.04 -7.60
CA ILE A 52 -7.75 9.90 -6.68
C ILE A 52 -6.30 9.53 -6.41
N THR A 53 -5.99 9.31 -5.15
CA THR A 53 -4.70 8.81 -4.68
C THR A 53 -4.88 7.83 -3.53
N GLY A 54 -3.96 6.90 -3.38
CA GLY A 54 -4.02 5.87 -2.34
C GLY A 54 -3.02 4.74 -2.57
N GLY A 55 -3.38 3.55 -2.13
CA GLY A 55 -2.53 2.36 -2.26
C GLY A 55 -2.74 1.57 -3.56
N ARG A 56 -3.87 1.75 -4.24
CA ARG A 56 -4.37 0.89 -5.31
C ARG A 56 -3.56 0.98 -6.60
N ASN A 57 -3.12 -0.18 -7.12
CA ASN A 57 -2.57 -0.29 -8.46
C ASN A 57 -3.68 -0.55 -9.51
N LEU A 58 -3.42 -0.25 -10.77
CA LEU A 58 -4.29 -0.62 -11.88
C LEU A 58 -4.02 -2.07 -12.31
N ALA A 59 -4.57 -3.03 -11.56
CA ALA A 59 -4.51 -4.47 -11.89
C ALA A 59 -5.75 -5.17 -11.32
N ASP A 60 -6.18 -6.27 -11.97
CA ASP A 60 -7.44 -6.98 -11.68
C ASP A 60 -7.59 -7.37 -10.20
N ALA A 61 -6.50 -7.75 -9.54
CA ALA A 61 -6.49 -8.12 -8.12
C ALA A 61 -6.88 -6.97 -7.16
N TYR A 62 -6.80 -5.70 -7.60
CA TYR A 62 -7.17 -4.54 -6.80
C TYR A 62 -8.63 -4.11 -7.00
N PHE A 63 -9.33 -4.73 -7.93
CA PHE A 63 -10.71 -4.38 -8.29
C PHE A 63 -11.68 -5.55 -8.14
N ASP A 64 -11.31 -6.58 -7.37
CA ASP A 64 -12.11 -7.80 -7.15
C ASP A 64 -12.55 -8.52 -8.45
N VAL A 65 -11.81 -8.30 -9.55
CA VAL A 65 -12.07 -8.94 -10.84
C VAL A 65 -11.41 -10.31 -10.94
N ALA A 66 -10.33 -10.53 -10.19
CA ALA A 66 -9.62 -11.80 -10.16
C ALA A 66 -10.34 -12.81 -9.26
N SER A 67 -10.59 -14.01 -9.75
CA SER A 67 -11.14 -15.08 -8.93
C SER A 67 -10.12 -15.52 -7.86
N GLY A 68 -10.40 -15.22 -6.60
CA GLY A 68 -9.79 -15.92 -5.44
C GLY A 68 -8.84 -15.15 -4.54
N SER A 69 -8.30 -13.97 -4.91
CA SER A 69 -7.48 -13.18 -3.98
C SER A 69 -7.45 -11.71 -4.41
N GLY A 70 -8.30 -10.88 -3.81
CA GLY A 70 -8.25 -9.44 -3.97
C GLY A 70 -7.34 -8.78 -2.94
N PHE A 71 -7.05 -7.48 -3.14
CA PHE A 71 -6.39 -6.63 -2.15
C PHE A 71 -7.39 -5.70 -1.48
N GLY A 72 -7.42 -5.69 -0.15
CA GLY A 72 -8.09 -4.64 0.62
C GLY A 72 -7.25 -3.37 0.61
N ASP A 73 -7.71 -2.34 -0.10
CA ASP A 73 -6.96 -1.09 -0.27
C ASP A 73 -7.81 0.14 0.03
N LEU A 74 -7.16 1.29 0.22
CA LEU A 74 -7.76 2.55 0.57
C LEU A 74 -7.29 3.64 -0.38
N ASP A 75 -8.27 4.33 -0.99
CA ASP A 75 -8.03 5.49 -1.83
C ASP A 75 -8.90 6.66 -1.37
N VAL A 76 -8.45 7.87 -1.66
CA VAL A 76 -9.17 9.10 -1.36
C VAL A 76 -9.45 9.88 -2.64
N LEU A 77 -10.69 10.30 -2.81
CA LEU A 77 -11.10 11.26 -3.83
C LEU A 77 -10.88 12.67 -3.31
N VAL A 78 -10.17 13.46 -4.07
CA VAL A 78 -9.80 14.84 -3.75
C VAL A 78 -10.40 15.79 -4.78
N ALA A 79 -10.97 16.89 -4.31
CA ALA A 79 -11.39 18.01 -5.15
C ALA A 79 -10.92 19.33 -4.52
N GLY A 80 -10.80 20.39 -5.31
CA GLY A 80 -10.38 21.70 -4.83
C GLY A 80 -8.88 21.96 -4.99
N PRO A 81 -8.29 22.92 -4.22
CA PRO A 81 -6.95 23.46 -4.47
C PRO A 81 -5.81 22.43 -4.47
N ALA A 82 -5.93 21.37 -3.66
CA ALA A 82 -4.93 20.31 -3.58
C ALA A 82 -4.74 19.56 -4.91
N VAL A 83 -5.76 19.50 -5.78
CA VAL A 83 -5.66 18.86 -7.10
C VAL A 83 -4.60 19.56 -7.98
N GLY A 84 -4.45 20.86 -7.86
CA GLY A 84 -3.41 21.61 -8.58
C GLY A 84 -1.99 21.17 -8.18
N GLU A 85 -1.76 20.82 -6.92
CA GLU A 85 -0.46 20.31 -6.47
C GLU A 85 -0.23 18.87 -6.93
N ILE A 86 -1.28 18.03 -6.88
CA ILE A 86 -1.25 16.67 -7.39
C ILE A 86 -0.92 16.68 -8.90
N SER A 87 -1.56 17.54 -9.67
CA SER A 87 -1.29 17.71 -11.11
C SER A 87 0.15 18.16 -11.37
N ARG A 88 0.64 19.15 -10.63
CA ARG A 88 2.04 19.60 -10.76
C ARG A 88 3.04 18.48 -10.44
N SER A 89 2.74 17.63 -9.47
CA SER A 89 3.61 16.48 -9.17
C SER A 89 3.65 15.51 -10.34
N PHE A 90 2.49 15.19 -10.94
CA PHE A 90 2.41 14.37 -12.14
C PHE A 90 3.26 14.96 -13.29
N ASP A 91 3.11 16.25 -13.56
CA ASP A 91 3.86 16.93 -14.62
C ASP A 91 5.38 16.90 -14.38
N ARG A 92 5.83 17.00 -13.14
CA ARG A 92 7.26 16.85 -12.79
C ARG A 92 7.79 15.47 -13.13
N TYR A 93 7.03 14.40 -12.86
CA TYR A 93 7.42 13.05 -13.27
C TYR A 93 7.34 12.86 -14.77
N TRP A 94 6.26 13.31 -15.38
CA TRP A 94 6.03 13.19 -16.82
C TRP A 94 7.12 13.87 -17.65
N ASN A 95 7.57 15.05 -17.24
CA ASN A 95 8.58 15.84 -17.94
C ASN A 95 10.02 15.57 -17.48
N SER A 96 10.22 14.63 -16.57
CA SER A 96 11.55 14.26 -16.10
C SER A 96 12.31 13.43 -17.15
N GLU A 97 13.64 13.46 -17.10
CA GLU A 97 14.52 12.59 -17.88
C GLU A 97 14.29 11.08 -17.64
N TRP A 98 13.68 10.72 -16.50
CA TRP A 98 13.38 9.36 -16.11
C TRP A 98 12.12 8.79 -16.78
N ALA A 99 11.24 9.64 -17.32
CA ALA A 99 9.99 9.26 -17.96
C ALA A 99 10.16 9.17 -19.48
N VAL A 100 10.62 8.03 -19.96
CA VAL A 100 10.94 7.79 -21.38
C VAL A 100 9.66 7.42 -22.17
N PRO A 101 9.34 8.13 -23.26
CA PRO A 101 8.21 7.79 -24.11
C PRO A 101 8.31 6.35 -24.63
N ILE A 102 7.21 5.60 -24.55
CA ILE A 102 7.20 4.16 -24.94
C ILE A 102 7.62 3.99 -26.41
N ALA A 103 7.35 4.98 -27.27
CA ALA A 103 7.76 4.95 -28.66
C ALA A 103 9.28 4.92 -28.85
N ALA A 104 10.05 5.52 -27.92
CA ALA A 104 11.51 5.47 -27.94
C ALA A 104 12.07 4.10 -27.47
N LEU A 105 11.27 3.33 -26.75
CA LEU A 105 11.67 2.05 -26.18
C LEU A 105 11.35 0.84 -27.10
N VAL A 106 10.52 1.02 -28.12
CA VAL A 106 10.07 -0.04 -29.03
C VAL A 106 10.67 0.16 -30.41
N LYS A 107 11.44 -0.82 -30.92
CA LYS A 107 12.16 -0.74 -32.20
C LYS A 107 11.24 -0.69 -33.44
N LYS A 108 10.13 -1.40 -33.41
CA LYS A 108 9.09 -1.41 -34.43
C LYS A 108 7.75 -1.39 -33.72
N GLY A 109 7.01 -0.32 -33.89
CA GLY A 109 5.58 -0.40 -33.58
C GLY A 109 4.98 -1.54 -34.39
N GLY A 110 4.04 -2.30 -33.84
CA GLY A 110 3.27 -3.29 -34.57
C GLY A 110 2.67 -2.69 -35.88
N SER A 111 2.32 -3.50 -36.85
CA SER A 111 1.64 -3.05 -38.06
C SER A 111 0.28 -2.37 -37.71
N ALA A 112 -0.27 -1.58 -38.60
CA ALA A 112 -1.62 -1.03 -38.41
C ALA A 112 -2.63 -2.17 -38.14
N LYS A 113 -2.51 -3.26 -38.86
CA LYS A 113 -3.38 -4.46 -38.71
C LYS A 113 -3.29 -5.10 -37.30
N GLU A 114 -2.08 -5.14 -36.69
CA GLU A 114 -1.91 -5.63 -35.31
C GLU A 114 -2.50 -4.67 -34.29
N ALA A 115 -2.38 -3.36 -34.52
CA ALA A 115 -3.00 -2.35 -33.66
C ALA A 115 -4.54 -2.42 -33.73
N ASP A 116 -5.12 -2.52 -34.94
CA ASP A 116 -6.56 -2.67 -35.13
C ASP A 116 -7.10 -3.96 -34.51
N ARG A 117 -6.36 -5.06 -34.65
CA ARG A 117 -6.70 -6.31 -33.98
C ARG A 117 -6.69 -6.16 -32.45
N ALA A 118 -5.66 -5.56 -31.88
CA ALA A 118 -5.57 -5.33 -30.45
C ALA A 118 -6.71 -4.44 -29.94
N LEU A 119 -7.07 -3.38 -30.68
CA LEU A 119 -8.21 -2.52 -30.33
C LEU A 119 -9.54 -3.29 -30.39
N THR A 120 -9.72 -4.13 -31.42
CA THR A 120 -10.92 -4.97 -31.53
C THR A 120 -11.01 -5.97 -30.39
N GLU A 121 -9.89 -6.62 -30.02
CA GLU A 121 -9.84 -7.56 -28.89
C GLU A 121 -10.12 -6.83 -27.55
N MET A 122 -9.57 -5.61 -27.37
CA MET A 122 -9.84 -4.80 -26.18
C MET A 122 -11.33 -4.39 -26.11
N ALA A 123 -11.92 -3.97 -27.23
CA ALA A 123 -13.34 -3.62 -27.29
C ALA A 123 -14.24 -4.82 -26.96
N ALA A 124 -13.93 -6.00 -27.50
CA ALA A 124 -14.68 -7.23 -27.21
C ALA A 124 -14.56 -7.63 -25.74
N ARG A 125 -13.38 -7.52 -25.13
CA ARG A 125 -13.18 -7.75 -23.69
C ARG A 125 -13.94 -6.74 -22.84
N ALA A 126 -13.92 -5.45 -23.21
CA ALA A 126 -14.65 -4.41 -22.51
C ALA A 126 -16.16 -4.66 -22.56
N GLU A 127 -16.70 -5.09 -23.71
CA GLU A 127 -18.11 -5.47 -23.83
C GLU A 127 -18.45 -6.68 -22.97
N GLN A 128 -17.65 -7.74 -23.03
CA GLN A 128 -17.83 -8.92 -22.17
C GLN A 128 -17.79 -8.54 -20.68
N PHE A 129 -16.84 -7.67 -20.29
CA PHE A 129 -16.72 -7.18 -18.92
C PHE A 129 -17.95 -6.36 -18.52
N SER A 130 -18.48 -5.53 -19.43
CA SER A 130 -19.66 -4.69 -19.17
C SER A 130 -20.93 -5.48 -18.83
N GLN A 131 -21.00 -6.74 -19.30
CA GLN A 131 -22.10 -7.67 -19.01
C GLN A 131 -21.88 -8.49 -17.73
N GLY A 132 -20.66 -8.46 -17.16
CA GLY A 132 -20.30 -9.26 -15.99
C GLY A 132 -20.89 -8.73 -14.67
N ASP A 133 -20.85 -9.59 -13.65
CA ASP A 133 -21.32 -9.29 -12.31
C ASP A 133 -20.63 -8.09 -11.67
N TYR A 134 -19.32 -7.97 -11.88
CA TYR A 134 -18.53 -6.83 -11.37
C TYR A 134 -19.03 -5.49 -11.94
N ALA A 135 -19.23 -5.40 -13.24
CA ALA A 135 -19.73 -4.19 -13.87
C ALA A 135 -21.17 -3.87 -13.42
N ARG A 136 -22.00 -4.91 -13.16
CA ARG A 136 -23.31 -4.74 -12.56
C ARG A 136 -23.18 -4.13 -11.15
N THR A 137 -22.36 -4.72 -10.30
CA THR A 137 -22.10 -4.22 -8.94
C THR A 137 -21.60 -2.77 -8.96
N LEU A 138 -20.69 -2.40 -9.88
CA LEU A 138 -20.25 -1.02 -10.03
C LEU A 138 -21.36 -0.06 -10.43
N ARG A 139 -22.26 -0.46 -11.34
CA ARG A 139 -23.41 0.37 -11.74
C ARG A 139 -24.41 0.59 -10.60
N GLU A 140 -24.59 -0.43 -9.77
CA GLU A 140 -25.48 -0.42 -8.60
C GLU A 140 -24.82 0.22 -7.37
N ALA A 141 -23.49 0.37 -7.37
CA ALA A 141 -22.78 0.96 -6.25
C ALA A 141 -23.25 2.38 -5.94
N LYS A 142 -23.54 2.61 -4.67
CA LYS A 142 -24.02 3.91 -4.15
C LYS A 142 -23.08 5.05 -4.55
N PHE A 143 -21.79 4.87 -4.45
CA PHE A 143 -20.78 5.87 -4.83
C PHE A 143 -20.92 6.33 -6.28
N GLY A 144 -20.99 5.40 -7.24
CA GLY A 144 -21.16 5.73 -8.65
C GLY A 144 -22.48 6.46 -8.94
N SER A 145 -23.55 6.11 -8.22
CA SER A 145 -24.83 6.82 -8.30
C SER A 145 -24.74 8.25 -7.75
N LEU A 146 -24.08 8.45 -6.62
CA LEU A 146 -23.86 9.77 -6.02
C LEU A 146 -23.04 10.69 -6.92
N VAL A 147 -21.96 10.17 -7.54
CA VAL A 147 -21.16 10.92 -8.51
C VAL A 147 -22.00 11.35 -9.71
N ARG A 148 -22.71 10.41 -10.36
CA ARG A 148 -23.55 10.70 -11.53
C ARG A 148 -24.68 11.67 -11.27
N SER A 149 -25.24 11.64 -10.07
CA SER A 149 -26.34 12.56 -9.69
C SER A 149 -25.86 13.90 -9.13
N GLY A 150 -24.56 14.12 -9.02
CA GLY A 150 -23.98 15.32 -8.40
C GLY A 150 -24.27 15.45 -6.90
N LYS A 151 -24.65 14.37 -6.26
CA LYS A 151 -25.01 14.31 -4.81
C LYS A 151 -23.87 13.79 -3.93
N LEU A 152 -22.68 13.62 -4.49
CA LEU A 152 -21.52 13.21 -3.70
C LEU A 152 -21.17 14.31 -2.70
N SER A 153 -21.28 14.00 -1.41
CA SER A 153 -20.81 14.88 -0.34
C SER A 153 -19.31 14.68 -0.15
N LEU A 154 -18.55 15.77 -0.18
CA LEU A 154 -17.14 15.79 0.17
C LEU A 154 -16.97 16.44 1.54
N HIS A 155 -16.08 15.88 2.36
CA HIS A 155 -15.76 16.45 3.66
C HIS A 155 -14.76 17.59 3.52
N PRO A 156 -15.08 18.80 3.99
CA PRO A 156 -14.10 19.89 4.02
C PRO A 156 -12.91 19.51 4.90
N ALA A 157 -11.70 19.66 4.37
CA ALA A 157 -10.48 19.33 5.09
C ALA A 157 -9.32 20.23 4.65
N THR A 158 -8.41 20.54 5.58
CA THR A 158 -7.11 21.11 5.20
C THR A 158 -6.22 19.97 4.71
N THR A 159 -5.74 20.09 3.49
CA THR A 159 -4.94 19.04 2.86
C THR A 159 -3.59 19.56 2.39
N THR A 160 -2.56 18.72 2.49
CA THR A 160 -1.24 18.97 1.92
C THR A 160 -0.82 17.73 1.14
N PHE A 161 -0.50 17.91 -0.13
CA PHE A 161 0.01 16.82 -0.94
C PHE A 161 1.53 16.72 -0.78
N LEU A 162 2.01 15.54 -0.42
CA LEU A 162 3.40 15.22 -0.19
C LEU A 162 3.87 14.24 -1.28
N TYR A 163 5.04 14.47 -1.84
CA TYR A 163 5.59 13.57 -2.86
C TYR A 163 7.10 13.66 -2.92
N ASP A 164 7.74 12.54 -3.25
CA ASP A 164 9.16 12.50 -3.55
C ASP A 164 9.41 13.05 -4.96
N LEU A 165 10.53 13.72 -5.19
CA LEU A 165 10.88 14.22 -6.52
C LEU A 165 11.49 13.11 -7.39
N PRO A 166 11.27 13.14 -8.72
CA PRO A 166 11.97 12.25 -9.63
C PRO A 166 13.48 12.55 -9.60
N GLY A 167 14.32 11.57 -9.27
CA GLY A 167 15.78 11.74 -9.20
C GLY A 167 16.35 12.14 -7.84
N ASP A 168 15.55 12.35 -6.82
CA ASP A 168 16.01 12.69 -5.46
C ASP A 168 16.98 11.66 -4.82
N TRP A 169 17.04 10.48 -5.38
CA TRP A 169 17.96 9.43 -4.96
C TRP A 169 19.43 9.64 -5.38
N ASN A 170 19.76 10.73 -6.10
CA ASN A 170 21.13 11.06 -6.45
C ASN A 170 21.89 11.77 -5.33
N ALA A 171 21.21 12.20 -4.29
CA ALA A 171 21.79 12.90 -3.15
C ALA A 171 22.29 11.95 -2.06
N GLY A 172 23.24 11.05 -2.38
CA GLY A 172 24.00 10.26 -1.39
C GLY A 172 23.18 9.23 -0.60
N VAL A 173 23.74 8.08 -0.43
CA VAL A 173 23.20 6.74 -0.16
C VAL A 173 22.33 6.55 1.11
N ASN A 174 22.10 7.52 1.98
CA ASN A 174 21.51 7.23 3.29
C ASN A 174 20.35 8.08 3.77
N GLU A 175 19.94 9.12 3.10
CA GLU A 175 18.74 9.87 3.48
C GLU A 175 18.07 10.44 2.22
N LYS A 176 16.97 9.84 1.82
CA LYS A 176 16.01 10.51 0.96
C LYS A 176 15.62 11.83 1.63
N THR A 177 15.80 12.93 0.93
CA THR A 177 15.20 14.22 1.26
C THR A 177 13.69 14.24 1.02
N GLY A 178 13.06 13.04 0.93
CA GLY A 178 11.63 12.86 0.67
C GLY A 178 10.79 13.59 1.71
N ALA A 179 9.79 14.31 1.23
CA ALA A 179 8.93 15.14 2.07
C ALA A 179 8.01 14.33 3.01
N ILE A 180 7.76 13.05 2.70
CA ILE A 180 6.70 12.27 3.36
C ILE A 180 7.12 11.80 4.75
N PHE A 181 8.26 11.14 4.87
CA PHE A 181 8.68 10.50 6.11
C PHE A 181 8.92 11.50 7.27
N PRO A 182 9.59 12.66 7.06
CA PRO A 182 9.73 13.68 8.10
C PRO A 182 8.38 14.23 8.58
N VAL A 183 7.44 14.49 7.67
CA VAL A 183 6.11 14.98 8.03
C VAL A 183 5.31 13.92 8.78
N LEU A 184 5.33 12.66 8.30
CA LEU A 184 4.70 11.54 9.00
C LEU A 184 5.25 11.38 10.41
N ARG A 185 6.57 11.42 10.57
CA ARG A 185 7.23 11.34 11.86
C ARG A 185 6.78 12.47 12.80
N GLN A 186 6.78 13.72 12.32
CA GLN A 186 6.34 14.87 13.10
C GLN A 186 4.89 14.72 13.58
N ILE A 187 3.98 14.25 12.72
CA ILE A 187 2.57 14.02 13.07
C ILE A 187 2.46 12.93 14.13
N VAL A 188 3.17 11.81 13.96
CA VAL A 188 3.16 10.70 14.93
C VAL A 188 3.75 11.12 16.28
N GLU A 189 4.86 11.87 16.29
CA GLU A 189 5.46 12.40 17.52
C GLU A 189 4.54 13.36 18.27
N SER A 190 3.64 14.06 17.56
CA SER A 190 2.67 15.01 18.16
C SER A 190 1.45 14.35 18.80
N ALA A 191 1.28 13.04 18.66
CA ALA A 191 0.13 12.29 19.18
C ALA A 191 -0.03 12.49 20.71
N GLN A 192 -1.29 12.66 21.12
CA GLN A 192 -1.66 12.85 22.52
C GLN A 192 -2.51 11.69 23.08
N ASN A 193 -3.34 11.05 22.22
CA ASN A 193 -4.29 10.04 22.66
C ASN A 193 -4.11 8.71 21.95
N GLU A 194 -4.08 8.73 20.61
CA GLU A 194 -3.94 7.49 19.85
C GLU A 194 -3.20 7.65 18.52
N VAL A 195 -2.57 6.56 18.09
CA VAL A 195 -2.02 6.38 16.76
C VAL A 195 -2.57 5.07 16.19
N LEU A 196 -3.25 5.15 15.05
CA LEU A 196 -3.72 4.00 14.29
C LEU A 196 -2.86 3.87 13.02
N VAL A 197 -2.26 2.72 12.81
CA VAL A 197 -1.39 2.43 11.68
C VAL A 197 -1.97 1.26 10.89
N VAL A 198 -2.11 1.46 9.59
CA VAL A 198 -2.43 0.37 8.65
C VAL A 198 -1.36 0.37 7.57
N SER A 199 -0.63 -0.74 7.46
CA SER A 199 0.42 -0.92 6.45
C SER A 199 0.59 -2.39 6.10
N PRO A 200 0.54 -2.77 4.81
CA PRO A 200 0.73 -4.16 4.39
C PRO A 200 2.14 -4.66 4.66
N TYR A 201 3.11 -3.75 4.54
CA TYR A 201 4.52 -4.00 4.77
C TYR A 201 5.00 -3.09 5.89
N LEU A 202 5.36 -3.72 7.01
CA LEU A 202 5.78 -3.06 8.24
C LEU A 202 7.14 -3.63 8.64
N VAL A 203 8.20 -2.87 8.43
CA VAL A 203 9.54 -3.23 8.92
C VAL A 203 10.10 -2.00 9.63
N PRO A 204 9.77 -1.81 10.91
CA PRO A 204 10.27 -0.68 11.67
C PRO A 204 11.77 -0.84 11.90
N SER A 205 12.52 0.25 11.88
CA SER A 205 13.88 0.28 12.38
C SER A 205 13.88 0.34 13.92
N ASP A 206 15.03 0.08 14.56
CA ASP A 206 15.18 0.25 16.01
C ASP A 206 14.80 1.66 16.47
N ARG A 207 15.13 2.69 15.66
CA ARG A 207 14.72 4.07 15.91
C ARG A 207 13.20 4.23 15.88
N SER A 208 12.52 3.59 14.94
CA SER A 208 11.06 3.63 14.83
C SER A 208 10.41 2.87 15.99
N LEU A 209 10.96 1.72 16.38
CA LEU A 209 10.52 0.98 17.55
C LEU A 209 10.66 1.86 18.82
N GLY A 210 11.80 2.49 19.02
CA GLY A 210 12.02 3.40 20.16
C GLY A 210 11.03 4.58 20.19
N LEU A 211 10.72 5.18 19.03
CA LEU A 211 9.70 6.21 18.92
C LEU A 211 8.31 5.71 19.35
N ILE A 212 7.91 4.55 18.85
CA ILE A 212 6.61 3.94 19.14
C ILE A 212 6.50 3.62 20.64
N CYS A 213 7.53 3.00 21.22
CA CYS A 213 7.56 2.69 22.65
C CYS A 213 7.50 3.96 23.52
N ASN A 214 8.16 5.04 23.12
CA ASN A 214 8.06 6.32 23.80
C ASN A 214 6.64 6.91 23.79
N LEU A 215 5.91 6.77 22.66
CA LEU A 215 4.50 7.17 22.60
C LEU A 215 3.65 6.41 23.60
N VAL A 216 3.81 5.08 23.67
CA VAL A 216 3.06 4.24 24.63
C VAL A 216 3.42 4.63 26.08
N GLN A 217 4.69 4.88 26.39
CA GLN A 217 5.12 5.35 27.73
C GLN A 217 4.51 6.71 28.11
N ARG A 218 4.21 7.56 27.12
CA ARG A 218 3.49 8.82 27.30
C ARG A 218 1.98 8.65 27.49
N GLY A 219 1.46 7.41 27.43
CA GLY A 219 0.04 7.09 27.53
C GLY A 219 -0.72 7.15 26.20
N VAL A 220 -0.03 7.30 25.08
CA VAL A 220 -0.67 7.25 23.75
C VAL A 220 -0.96 5.80 23.39
N ARG A 221 -2.21 5.50 23.03
CA ARG A 221 -2.62 4.18 22.56
C ARG A 221 -2.15 3.96 21.13
N VAL A 222 -1.27 3.00 20.90
CA VAL A 222 -0.75 2.69 19.56
C VAL A 222 -1.30 1.36 19.09
N ARG A 223 -2.01 1.37 17.96
CA ARG A 223 -2.59 0.18 17.31
C ARG A 223 -2.09 0.04 15.89
N ILE A 224 -1.69 -1.16 15.51
CA ILE A 224 -1.10 -1.44 14.20
C ILE A 224 -1.82 -2.62 13.57
N LEU A 225 -2.25 -2.48 12.32
CA LEU A 225 -2.74 -3.56 11.47
C LEU A 225 -1.79 -3.78 10.30
N THR A 226 -1.35 -5.02 10.13
CA THR A 226 -0.49 -5.45 9.01
C THR A 226 -0.96 -6.80 8.46
N ASN A 227 -0.25 -7.37 7.50
CA ASN A 227 -0.53 -8.71 7.00
C ASN A 227 0.03 -9.80 7.92
N SER A 228 -0.75 -10.87 8.14
CA SER A 228 -0.22 -12.13 8.67
C SER A 228 0.67 -12.84 7.66
N LEU A 229 1.43 -13.84 8.09
CA LEU A 229 2.16 -14.69 7.15
C LEU A 229 1.22 -15.40 6.16
N ALA A 230 0.00 -15.69 6.54
CA ALA A 230 -0.99 -16.33 5.68
C ALA A 230 -1.57 -15.38 4.62
N SER A 231 -1.70 -14.07 4.92
CA SER A 231 -2.30 -13.08 4.04
C SER A 231 -1.28 -12.30 3.19
N THR A 232 -0.02 -12.19 3.60
CA THR A 232 0.99 -11.40 2.86
C THR A 232 1.27 -11.99 1.49
N ASP A 233 1.44 -11.15 0.49
CA ASP A 233 1.93 -11.51 -0.85
C ASP A 233 3.48 -11.54 -0.93
N VAL A 234 4.18 -10.91 0.06
CA VAL A 234 5.64 -10.83 0.12
C VAL A 234 6.19 -11.41 1.43
N PRO A 235 6.38 -12.75 1.53
CA PRO A 235 6.83 -13.42 2.76
C PRO A 235 8.17 -12.92 3.33
N VAL A 236 9.06 -12.42 2.49
CA VAL A 236 10.36 -11.88 2.94
C VAL A 236 10.20 -10.60 3.77
N VAL A 237 9.27 -9.73 3.40
CA VAL A 237 8.97 -8.50 4.18
C VAL A 237 8.35 -8.88 5.52
N HIS A 238 7.45 -9.88 5.51
CA HIS A 238 6.87 -10.40 6.74
C HIS A 238 7.94 -10.98 7.69
N ALA A 239 8.94 -11.67 7.17
CA ALA A 239 10.05 -12.18 7.97
C ALA A 239 10.87 -11.04 8.63
N GLY A 240 11.07 -9.91 7.93
CA GLY A 240 11.66 -8.69 8.50
C GLY A 240 10.83 -8.11 9.63
N TYR A 241 9.51 -8.01 9.44
CA TYR A 241 8.56 -7.55 10.44
C TYR A 241 8.53 -8.43 11.70
N ALA A 242 8.53 -9.76 11.50
CA ALA A 242 8.37 -10.72 12.60
C ALA A 242 9.41 -10.54 13.72
N ARG A 243 10.60 -10.03 13.41
CA ARG A 243 11.67 -9.74 14.40
C ARG A 243 11.27 -8.64 15.40
N TYR A 244 10.42 -7.72 14.99
CA TYR A 244 10.01 -6.57 15.80
C TYR A 244 8.77 -6.81 16.64
N ARG A 245 8.01 -7.89 16.38
CA ARG A 245 6.78 -8.24 17.12
C ARG A 245 6.98 -8.26 18.63
N PRO A 246 7.98 -9.01 19.19
CA PRO A 246 8.14 -9.08 20.63
C PRO A 246 8.43 -7.71 21.26
N GLY A 247 9.28 -6.90 20.61
CA GLY A 247 9.59 -5.54 21.08
C GLY A 247 8.39 -4.61 21.06
N LEU A 248 7.59 -4.63 19.99
CA LEU A 248 6.35 -3.84 19.88
C LEU A 248 5.34 -4.24 20.96
N LEU A 249 5.11 -5.53 21.13
CA LEU A 249 4.18 -6.06 22.14
C LEU A 249 4.66 -5.80 23.57
N ALA A 250 5.97 -5.94 23.84
CA ALA A 250 6.53 -5.73 25.15
C ALA A 250 6.40 -4.26 25.61
N CYS A 251 6.46 -3.29 24.69
CA CYS A 251 6.23 -1.90 25.05
C CYS A 251 4.74 -1.51 25.07
N GLY A 252 3.81 -2.41 24.78
CA GLY A 252 2.38 -2.17 24.92
C GLY A 252 1.64 -1.76 23.64
N VAL A 253 2.22 -1.98 22.48
CA VAL A 253 1.52 -1.80 21.19
C VAL A 253 0.45 -2.88 21.02
N GLU A 254 -0.76 -2.48 20.62
CA GLU A 254 -1.80 -3.40 20.19
C GLU A 254 -1.55 -3.76 18.71
N LEU A 255 -1.07 -4.98 18.49
CA LEU A 255 -0.63 -5.45 17.18
C LEU A 255 -1.64 -6.44 16.62
N HIS A 256 -2.09 -6.17 15.40
CA HIS A 256 -3.08 -6.96 14.68
C HIS A 256 -2.54 -7.40 13.33
N GLU A 257 -2.86 -8.63 12.96
CA GLU A 257 -2.51 -9.19 11.65
C GLU A 257 -3.77 -9.62 10.90
N MET A 258 -3.88 -9.18 9.65
CA MET A 258 -5.02 -9.50 8.80
C MET A 258 -5.22 -11.01 8.67
N ARG A 259 -6.42 -11.47 8.95
CA ARG A 259 -6.83 -12.86 8.75
C ARG A 259 -7.34 -13.06 7.33
N PRO A 260 -6.74 -13.96 6.52
CA PRO A 260 -7.27 -14.25 5.20
C PRO A 260 -8.69 -14.84 5.29
N PRO A 261 -9.55 -14.62 4.28
CA PRO A 261 -10.88 -15.23 4.25
C PRO A 261 -10.80 -16.74 4.22
N ALA A 262 -11.72 -17.41 4.90
CA ALA A 262 -11.85 -18.86 4.79
C ALA A 262 -12.19 -19.24 3.33
N LYS A 263 -11.59 -20.31 2.80
CA LYS A 263 -11.88 -20.78 1.45
C LYS A 263 -13.38 -21.05 1.30
N GLY A 264 -14.00 -20.44 0.28
CA GLY A 264 -15.42 -20.60 0.00
C GLY A 264 -16.35 -19.78 0.89
N SER A 265 -15.84 -18.88 1.73
CA SER A 265 -16.67 -17.98 2.53
C SER A 265 -17.39 -16.97 1.63
N THR A 266 -18.71 -16.96 1.71
CA THR A 266 -19.59 -15.95 1.09
C THR A 266 -19.99 -14.85 2.08
N ARG A 267 -19.48 -14.87 3.31
CA ARG A 267 -19.82 -13.86 4.32
C ARG A 267 -19.31 -12.50 3.84
N PRO A 268 -20.17 -11.48 3.78
CA PRO A 268 -19.72 -10.11 3.60
C PRO A 268 -18.73 -9.79 4.72
N ARG A 269 -17.56 -9.28 4.36
CA ARG A 269 -16.58 -8.79 5.32
C ARG A 269 -16.58 -7.29 5.23
N SER A 270 -16.47 -6.65 6.36
CA SER A 270 -16.37 -5.20 6.46
C SER A 270 -14.90 -4.75 6.49
N GLY A 271 -14.68 -3.48 6.35
CA GLY A 271 -13.34 -2.91 6.38
C GLY A 271 -12.50 -3.29 5.15
N PHE A 272 -11.21 -3.58 5.36
CA PHE A 272 -10.28 -4.00 4.29
C PHE A 272 -10.39 -5.47 3.90
N SER A 273 -11.31 -6.18 4.47
CA SER A 273 -11.36 -7.64 4.39
C SER A 273 -12.11 -8.20 3.19
N SER A 274 -12.50 -7.37 2.22
CA SER A 274 -12.99 -7.85 0.92
C SER A 274 -11.94 -8.66 0.17
N GLY A 275 -10.65 -8.38 0.44
CA GLY A 275 -9.51 -9.04 -0.19
C GLY A 275 -8.80 -10.05 0.71
N ALA A 276 -8.03 -10.96 0.10
CA ALA A 276 -7.21 -11.93 0.81
C ALA A 276 -5.96 -11.31 1.48
N SER A 277 -5.54 -10.14 1.05
CA SER A 277 -4.36 -9.41 1.50
C SER A 277 -4.66 -7.94 1.73
N LEU A 278 -4.15 -7.39 2.82
CA LEU A 278 -4.16 -5.95 3.08
C LEU A 278 -3.18 -5.25 2.13
N HIS A 279 -3.60 -4.11 1.55
CA HIS A 279 -2.69 -3.25 0.77
C HIS A 279 -2.86 -1.76 1.07
N ALA A 280 -3.77 -1.36 1.94
CA ALA A 280 -3.95 0.02 2.40
C ALA A 280 -2.73 0.53 3.20
N LYS A 281 -2.38 1.80 3.01
CA LYS A 281 -1.31 2.49 3.72
C LYS A 281 -1.82 3.80 4.26
N ALA A 282 -2.06 3.83 5.58
CA ALA A 282 -2.54 5.03 6.24
C ALA A 282 -2.13 5.07 7.71
N VAL A 283 -1.96 6.28 8.21
CA VAL A 283 -1.75 6.57 9.63
C VAL A 283 -2.77 7.61 10.05
N VAL A 284 -3.48 7.35 11.13
CA VAL A 284 -4.44 8.28 11.75
C VAL A 284 -3.97 8.61 13.16
N VAL A 285 -3.82 9.89 13.47
CA VAL A 285 -3.41 10.38 14.77
C VAL A 285 -4.55 11.19 15.40
N ASP A 286 -4.89 10.85 16.65
CA ASP A 286 -5.90 11.51 17.46
C ASP A 286 -7.24 11.71 16.74
N ARG A 287 -7.59 10.80 15.83
CA ARG A 287 -8.80 10.85 15.00
C ARG A 287 -8.98 12.16 14.23
N LYS A 288 -7.88 12.82 13.87
CA LYS A 288 -7.90 14.15 13.26
C LYS A 288 -6.87 14.32 12.16
N SER A 289 -5.62 13.95 12.41
CA SER A 289 -4.54 14.08 11.44
C SER A 289 -4.33 12.75 10.73
N ILE A 290 -4.43 12.73 9.42
CA ILE A 290 -4.33 11.53 8.59
C ILE A 290 -3.18 11.70 7.59
N VAL A 291 -2.38 10.66 7.41
CA VAL A 291 -1.47 10.51 6.27
C VAL A 291 -1.85 9.24 5.54
N LEU A 292 -2.21 9.36 4.27
CA LEU A 292 -2.67 8.26 3.43
C LEU A 292 -2.03 8.37 2.06
N GLY A 293 -1.59 7.24 1.47
CA GLY A 293 -0.96 7.27 0.15
C GLY A 293 -0.37 5.95 -0.29
N SER A 294 0.72 6.04 -1.04
CA SER A 294 1.39 4.87 -1.60
C SER A 294 2.48 4.27 -0.70
N MET A 295 2.96 5.03 0.31
CA MET A 295 4.14 4.68 1.12
C MET A 295 3.86 3.58 2.13
N ASN A 296 4.56 2.46 2.03
CA ASN A 296 4.63 1.45 3.09
C ASN A 296 5.59 1.89 4.22
N LEU A 297 5.46 1.25 5.37
CA LEU A 297 6.36 1.46 6.50
C LEU A 297 7.52 0.45 6.48
N ASP A 298 8.26 0.43 5.39
CA ASP A 298 9.40 -0.44 5.15
C ASP A 298 10.62 0.35 4.62
N PRO A 299 11.84 -0.21 4.70
CA PRO A 299 13.06 0.43 4.22
C PRO A 299 13.03 0.72 2.72
N ARG A 300 12.37 -0.11 1.91
CA ARG A 300 12.26 0.08 0.47
C ARG A 300 11.47 1.34 0.10
N SER A 301 10.29 1.51 0.68
CA SER A 301 9.48 2.73 0.48
C SER A 301 10.19 3.97 1.02
N ARG A 302 10.92 3.80 2.12
CA ARG A 302 11.67 4.89 2.74
C ARG A 302 12.87 5.34 1.92
N ASN A 303 13.63 4.42 1.30
CA ASN A 303 14.97 4.70 0.75
C ASN A 303 15.07 4.56 -0.76
N LEU A 304 14.24 3.73 -1.40
CA LEU A 304 14.41 3.31 -2.79
C LEU A 304 13.29 3.76 -3.71
N ASN A 305 12.04 3.65 -3.29
CA ASN A 305 10.91 4.05 -4.11
C ASN A 305 10.68 5.56 -4.05
N THR A 306 10.03 6.11 -5.06
CA THR A 306 9.37 7.39 -4.91
C THR A 306 7.91 7.15 -4.56
N GLU A 307 7.39 7.96 -3.65
CA GLU A 307 6.07 7.77 -3.05
C GLU A 307 5.25 9.07 -3.12
N VAL A 308 3.95 8.93 -2.90
CA VAL A 308 3.03 10.05 -2.71
C VAL A 308 2.18 9.82 -1.47
N ALA A 309 1.80 10.90 -0.79
CA ALA A 309 0.85 10.86 0.31
C ALA A 309 0.03 12.14 0.37
N LEU A 310 -1.19 12.03 0.87
CA LEU A 310 -2.02 13.16 1.24
C LEU A 310 -2.05 13.25 2.77
N LYS A 311 -1.61 14.38 3.31
CA LYS A 311 -1.87 14.78 4.69
C LYS A 311 -3.23 15.44 4.73
N ILE A 312 -4.11 14.99 5.62
CA ILE A 312 -5.48 15.48 5.79
C ILE A 312 -5.67 15.86 7.25
N GLU A 313 -6.14 17.08 7.51
CA GLU A 313 -6.57 17.55 8.82
C GLU A 313 -8.08 17.66 8.83
N SER A 314 -8.76 16.66 9.37
CA SER A 314 -10.21 16.59 9.51
C SER A 314 -10.61 15.60 10.60
N ALA A 315 -11.33 16.06 11.61
CA ALA A 315 -11.85 15.18 12.66
C ALA A 315 -12.97 14.28 12.15
N GLU A 316 -13.68 14.66 11.09
CA GLU A 316 -14.74 13.85 10.49
C GLU A 316 -14.15 12.65 9.75
N VAL A 317 -13.24 12.92 8.82
CA VAL A 317 -12.52 11.86 8.08
C VAL A 317 -11.69 11.00 9.03
N GLY A 318 -11.05 11.61 10.05
CA GLY A 318 -10.26 10.87 11.03
C GLY A 318 -11.08 9.91 11.88
N ARG A 319 -12.32 10.28 12.26
CA ARG A 319 -13.23 9.37 12.97
C ARG A 319 -13.75 8.24 12.07
N GLU A 320 -14.10 8.56 10.82
CA GLU A 320 -14.57 7.58 9.84
C GLU A 320 -13.48 6.51 9.58
N LEU A 321 -12.25 6.95 9.27
CA LEU A 321 -11.13 6.03 9.07
C LEU A 321 -10.77 5.27 10.36
N GLY A 322 -10.81 5.93 11.50
CA GLY A 322 -10.56 5.29 12.79
C GLY A 322 -11.55 4.14 13.05
N SER A 323 -12.84 4.35 12.77
CA SER A 323 -13.86 3.31 12.91
C SER A 323 -13.66 2.15 11.93
N LEU A 324 -13.30 2.45 10.67
CA LEU A 324 -12.95 1.44 9.66
C LEU A 324 -11.76 0.58 10.10
N PHE A 325 -10.74 1.21 10.70
CA PHE A 325 -9.56 0.49 11.18
C PHE A 325 -9.88 -0.38 12.40
N GLU A 326 -10.67 0.13 13.35
CA GLU A 326 -11.12 -0.65 14.51
C GLU A 326 -11.94 -1.87 14.09
N GLU A 327 -12.84 -1.72 13.13
CA GLU A 327 -13.59 -2.83 12.59
C GLU A 327 -12.67 -3.88 11.96
N SER A 328 -11.65 -3.45 11.20
CA SER A 328 -10.66 -4.34 10.59
C SER A 328 -9.72 -5.01 11.59
N MET A 329 -9.52 -4.41 12.78
CA MET A 329 -8.73 -4.96 13.90
C MET A 329 -9.54 -5.86 14.84
N SER A 330 -10.84 -6.05 14.59
CA SER A 330 -11.66 -6.96 15.40
C SER A 330 -11.19 -8.41 15.28
N LEU A 331 -11.42 -9.19 16.33
CA LEU A 331 -10.91 -10.58 16.43
C LEU A 331 -11.51 -11.56 15.40
N ASP A 332 -12.62 -11.20 14.76
CA ASP A 332 -13.21 -11.96 13.66
C ASP A 332 -12.61 -11.61 12.29
N GLN A 333 -11.96 -10.45 12.15
CA GLN A 333 -11.33 -9.94 10.93
C GLN A 333 -9.80 -10.09 10.94
N SER A 334 -9.19 -10.05 12.11
CA SER A 334 -7.73 -10.10 12.31
C SER A 334 -7.34 -11.00 13.47
N PHE A 335 -6.07 -11.38 13.53
CA PHE A 335 -5.45 -11.96 14.71
C PHE A 335 -4.92 -10.83 15.59
N SER A 336 -5.26 -10.83 16.87
CA SER A 336 -4.62 -9.99 17.88
C SER A 336 -3.38 -10.73 18.41
N LEU A 337 -2.24 -10.07 18.44
CA LEU A 337 -1.00 -10.67 18.93
C LEU A 337 -0.79 -10.35 20.42
N VAL A 338 -0.37 -11.33 21.17
CA VAL A 338 -0.05 -11.21 22.59
C VAL A 338 1.26 -11.94 22.92
N LEU A 339 1.92 -11.54 24.00
CA LEU A 339 3.04 -12.29 24.56
C LEU A 339 2.53 -13.26 25.61
N ASP A 340 3.09 -14.47 25.69
CA ASP A 340 2.79 -15.45 26.75
C ASP A 340 3.21 -14.92 28.13
N LYS A 341 4.19 -13.99 28.18
CA LYS A 341 4.59 -13.21 29.35
C LYS A 341 4.54 -11.74 29.02
N PRO A 342 3.48 -11.01 29.42
CA PRO A 342 3.34 -9.59 29.13
C PRO A 342 4.55 -8.76 29.57
N GLY A 343 5.03 -7.86 28.68
CA GLY A 343 6.16 -6.97 28.94
C GLY A 343 7.56 -7.60 28.75
N ASP A 344 7.67 -8.89 28.49
CA ASP A 344 8.94 -9.58 28.27
C ASP A 344 9.22 -9.71 26.76
N PRO A 345 10.19 -8.98 26.19
CA PRO A 345 10.49 -9.07 24.75
C PRO A 345 11.13 -10.40 24.32
N SER A 346 11.49 -11.26 25.27
CA SER A 346 11.96 -12.62 24.99
C SER A 346 10.85 -13.67 25.00
N ALA A 347 9.63 -13.26 25.36
CA ALA A 347 8.47 -14.12 25.46
C ALA A 347 7.96 -14.60 24.09
N ALA A 348 7.30 -15.75 24.06
CA ALA A 348 6.72 -16.26 22.83
C ALA A 348 5.49 -15.45 22.41
N VAL A 349 5.40 -15.17 21.11
CA VAL A 349 4.25 -14.52 20.51
C VAL A 349 3.14 -15.54 20.29
N GLN A 350 1.93 -15.16 20.64
CA GLN A 350 0.71 -15.93 20.40
C GLN A 350 -0.29 -15.07 19.64
N TRP A 351 -1.19 -15.72 18.90
CA TRP A 351 -2.24 -15.09 18.13
C TRP A 351 -3.61 -15.45 18.67
N GLU A 352 -4.48 -14.51 18.83
CA GLU A 352 -5.85 -14.68 19.26
C GLU A 352 -6.81 -14.27 18.14
N SER A 353 -7.85 -15.07 17.89
CA SER A 353 -8.94 -14.72 16.99
C SER A 353 -10.26 -15.29 17.46
N LEU A 354 -11.36 -14.72 16.98
CA LEU A 354 -12.69 -15.23 17.24
C LEU A 354 -13.13 -16.12 16.07
N GLU A 355 -13.39 -17.41 16.34
CA GLU A 355 -13.85 -18.39 15.35
C GLU A 355 -15.20 -18.94 15.76
N ASP A 356 -16.23 -18.68 14.95
CA ASP A 356 -17.60 -19.05 15.26
C ASP A 356 -18.07 -18.66 16.67
N GLY A 357 -17.61 -17.50 17.16
CA GLY A 357 -17.92 -16.97 18.48
C GLY A 357 -17.06 -17.52 19.62
N VAL A 358 -16.07 -18.35 19.32
CA VAL A 358 -15.14 -18.93 20.29
C VAL A 358 -13.76 -18.28 20.13
N LEU A 359 -13.16 -17.84 21.25
CA LEU A 359 -11.79 -17.35 21.26
C LEU A 359 -10.80 -18.51 21.06
N VAL A 360 -10.06 -18.46 19.97
CA VAL A 360 -9.01 -19.44 19.62
C VAL A 360 -7.64 -18.79 19.78
N ARG A 361 -6.70 -19.52 20.37
CA ARG A 361 -5.32 -19.06 20.54
C ARG A 361 -4.38 -20.00 19.81
N TYR A 362 -3.45 -19.40 19.06
CA TYR A 362 -2.43 -20.10 18.29
C TYR A 362 -1.04 -19.80 18.84
N THR A 363 -0.19 -20.81 18.88
CA THR A 363 1.22 -20.70 19.30
C THR A 363 2.20 -20.60 18.13
N ASP A 364 1.70 -20.77 16.92
CA ASP A 364 2.42 -20.68 15.65
C ASP A 364 1.66 -19.78 14.67
N GLU A 365 2.32 -19.34 13.59
CA GLU A 365 1.74 -18.54 12.49
C GLU A 365 0.41 -19.13 12.00
N PRO A 366 -0.74 -18.50 12.30
CA PRO A 366 -2.05 -19.08 11.99
C PRO A 366 -2.29 -19.18 10.48
N LEU A 367 -2.95 -20.23 10.06
CA LEU A 367 -3.35 -20.49 8.67
C LEU A 367 -2.19 -20.52 7.64
N ALA A 368 -0.94 -20.34 8.07
CA ALA A 368 0.22 -20.46 7.22
C ALA A 368 0.67 -21.92 7.10
N SER A 369 0.91 -22.40 5.86
CA SER A 369 1.42 -23.75 5.66
C SER A 369 2.83 -23.92 6.23
N LEU A 370 3.22 -25.13 6.60
CA LEU A 370 4.55 -25.45 7.12
C LEU A 370 5.66 -24.97 6.15
N TRP A 371 5.47 -25.19 4.84
CA TRP A 371 6.42 -24.74 3.82
C TRP A 371 6.56 -23.22 3.78
N ARG A 372 5.46 -22.48 3.95
CA ARG A 372 5.47 -21.03 3.99
C ARG A 372 6.22 -20.51 5.22
N ARG A 373 6.05 -21.14 6.38
CA ARG A 373 6.79 -20.82 7.62
C ARG A 373 8.28 -21.06 7.46
N ILE A 374 8.68 -22.24 6.93
CA ILE A 374 10.09 -22.58 6.67
C ILE A 374 10.71 -21.59 5.68
N PHE A 375 10.00 -21.29 4.58
CA PHE A 375 10.48 -20.35 3.56
C PHE A 375 10.66 -18.93 4.13
N ALA A 376 9.70 -18.44 4.91
CA ALA A 376 9.80 -17.14 5.58
C ALA A 376 10.98 -17.11 6.58
N ALA A 377 11.20 -18.17 7.36
CA ALA A 377 12.32 -18.27 8.29
C ALA A 377 13.68 -18.24 7.57
N ILE A 378 13.83 -18.98 6.47
CA ILE A 378 15.05 -18.97 5.64
C ILE A 378 15.27 -17.56 5.06
N LEU A 379 14.27 -16.96 4.44
CA LEU A 379 14.38 -15.61 3.88
C LEU A 379 14.76 -14.59 4.95
N GLY A 380 14.13 -14.66 6.12
CA GLY A 380 14.43 -13.79 7.26
C GLY A 380 15.88 -13.87 7.73
N ALA A 381 16.52 -15.07 7.64
CA ALA A 381 17.90 -15.24 8.04
C ALA A 381 18.93 -14.66 7.05
N PHE A 382 18.57 -14.56 5.75
CA PHE A 382 19.51 -14.21 4.68
C PHE A 382 19.22 -12.87 4.00
N THR A 383 18.08 -12.24 4.25
CA THR A 383 17.74 -10.96 3.59
C THR A 383 18.18 -9.79 4.47
N PRO A 384 19.07 -8.90 3.98
CA PRO A 384 19.40 -7.66 4.66
C PRO A 384 18.16 -6.76 4.81
N GLU A 385 18.00 -6.11 5.95
CA GLU A 385 16.85 -5.25 6.25
C GLU A 385 16.72 -4.06 5.30
N ASP A 386 17.81 -3.51 4.85
CA ASP A 386 17.87 -2.35 3.95
C ASP A 386 17.33 -2.64 2.53
N LEU A 387 17.11 -3.90 2.20
CA LEU A 387 16.54 -4.34 0.92
C LEU A 387 15.04 -4.71 1.00
N LEU A 388 14.46 -4.74 2.22
CA LEU A 388 13.08 -5.13 2.47
C LEU A 388 12.05 -3.99 2.22
#